data_0b8e21ed4f46f9b05646b1a40554b86f
#
_entry.id   0b8e21ed4f46f9b05646b1a40554b86f
#
_cell.length_a   1.000
_cell.length_b   1.000
_cell.length_c   1.000
_cell.angle_alpha   90.00
_cell.angle_beta   90.00
_cell.angle_gamma   90.00
#
_symmetry.space_group_name_H-M   'P 1'
#
loop_
_entity.id
_entity.type
_entity.pdbx_description
1 polymer ?
#
loop_
_entity_poly.entity_id
_entity_poly.type
_entity_poly.pdbx_seq_one_letter_code
_entity_poly.pdbx_strand_id
1 'polypeptide(L)'
;LLLYDAMKMNFKEVRVRKDPECALCGRNPTITELIDYREFCDIQLPGTKLQEEFDDDLFELSPLEFKTALEQNPKAFLVDVREQYEWDICYIEGARLLPSSLFDPATSGLDKDASIYLYCYKGQRSMAVLKELWGAGYKNLKNLKGGIDLWAEEVDPDMPQY
;
A
#
# COMPACT_ATOMS: atom_id res chain seq x y z
N LEU A 1 -3.80 18.03 29.76
CA LEU A 1 -3.17 17.69 28.49
C LEU A 1 -1.78 18.31 28.46
N LEU A 2 -0.77 17.50 28.17
CA LEU A 2 0.60 17.95 27.98
C LEU A 2 0.91 17.96 26.48
N LEU A 3 1.23 19.12 25.95
CA LEU A 3 1.63 19.33 24.56
C LEU A 3 3.17 19.41 24.52
N TYR A 4 3.78 18.63 23.64
CA TYR A 4 5.21 18.66 23.39
C TYR A 4 5.50 19.26 22.00
N ASP A 5 6.25 20.34 21.97
CA ASP A 5 6.76 20.95 20.74
C ASP A 5 8.20 20.48 20.53
N ALA A 6 8.37 19.49 19.67
CA ALA A 6 9.67 18.88 19.39
C ALA A 6 10.67 19.86 18.76
N MET A 7 10.19 20.81 17.96
CA MET A 7 11.05 21.79 17.29
C MET A 7 11.66 22.79 18.28
N LYS A 8 10.94 23.11 19.35
CA LYS A 8 11.37 24.03 20.40
C LYS A 8 11.81 23.33 21.68
N MET A 9 11.73 22.00 21.74
CA MET A 9 12.02 21.19 22.94
C MET A 9 11.28 21.73 24.17
N ASN A 10 10.01 22.09 23.99
CA ASN A 10 9.21 22.74 25.03
C ASN A 10 7.93 21.94 25.31
N PHE A 11 7.54 21.97 26.59
CA PHE A 11 6.28 21.37 27.05
C PHE A 11 5.32 22.47 27.48
N LYS A 12 4.06 22.35 27.04
CA LYS A 12 2.97 23.24 27.46
C LYS A 12 1.87 22.41 28.07
N GLU A 13 1.54 22.73 29.32
CA GLU A 13 0.38 22.13 30.00
C GLU A 13 -0.89 22.91 29.70
N VAL A 14 -1.93 22.20 29.28
CA VAL A 14 -3.26 22.77 29.01
C VAL A 14 -4.28 22.04 29.89
N ARG A 15 -5.01 22.81 30.71
CA ARG A 15 -6.09 22.29 31.52
C ARG A 15 -7.33 22.08 30.65
N VAL A 16 -7.69 20.82 30.39
CA VAL A 16 -8.91 20.46 29.68
C VAL A 16 -10.03 20.27 30.69
N ARG A 17 -11.12 21.00 30.50
CA ARG A 17 -12.32 20.83 31.32
C ARG A 17 -13.24 19.78 30.69
N LYS A 18 -13.94 19.03 31.54
CA LYS A 18 -14.96 18.10 31.09
C LYS A 18 -16.11 18.89 30.46
N ASP A 19 -16.51 18.53 29.25
CA ASP A 19 -17.70 19.08 28.62
C ASP A 19 -18.95 18.37 29.19
N PRO A 20 -19.88 19.09 29.82
CA PRO A 20 -21.10 18.50 30.34
C PRO A 20 -22.03 17.90 29.28
N GLU A 21 -21.92 18.36 28.03
CA GLU A 21 -22.73 17.91 26.88
C GLU A 21 -21.94 16.94 25.96
N CYS A 22 -20.78 16.46 26.39
CA CYS A 22 -20.01 15.48 25.64
C CYS A 22 -20.83 14.24 25.33
N ALA A 23 -20.91 13.87 24.05
CA ALA A 23 -21.68 12.72 23.58
C ALA A 23 -21.20 11.39 24.18
N LEU A 24 -19.92 11.28 24.57
CA LEU A 24 -19.34 10.06 25.15
C LEU A 24 -19.42 10.02 26.68
N CYS A 25 -19.13 11.14 27.35
CA CYS A 25 -18.96 11.15 28.82
C CYS A 25 -19.67 12.33 29.50
N GLY A 26 -20.54 13.04 28.81
CA GLY A 26 -21.36 14.11 29.35
C GLY A 26 -22.46 13.64 30.32
N ARG A 27 -23.43 14.49 30.62
CA ARG A 27 -24.55 14.16 31.49
C ARG A 27 -25.52 13.15 30.86
N ASN A 28 -25.71 13.25 29.54
CA ASN A 28 -26.56 12.39 28.73
C ASN A 28 -25.74 11.79 27.57
N PRO A 29 -24.93 10.75 27.79
CA PRO A 29 -24.15 10.16 26.76
C PRO A 29 -25.02 9.52 25.66
N THR A 30 -24.75 9.84 24.42
CA THR A 30 -25.45 9.27 23.25
C THR A 30 -24.61 8.23 22.52
N ILE A 31 -23.28 8.21 22.76
CA ILE A 31 -22.38 7.20 22.24
C ILE A 31 -22.22 6.11 23.30
N THR A 32 -22.90 4.99 23.12
CA THR A 32 -22.90 3.85 24.04
C THR A 32 -22.16 2.64 23.51
N GLU A 33 -21.84 2.62 22.22
CA GLU A 33 -21.15 1.54 21.52
C GLU A 33 -20.07 2.12 20.60
N LEU A 34 -19.13 1.27 20.18
CA LEU A 34 -18.17 1.64 19.15
C LEU A 34 -18.90 1.77 17.81
N ILE A 35 -18.74 2.89 17.17
CA ILE A 35 -19.33 3.16 15.86
C ILE A 35 -18.30 2.88 14.76
N ASP A 36 -18.77 2.67 13.52
CA ASP A 36 -17.89 2.68 12.37
C ASP A 36 -17.39 4.11 12.13
N TYR A 37 -16.11 4.34 12.50
CA TYR A 37 -15.48 5.65 12.36
C TYR A 37 -15.30 6.10 10.91
N ARG A 38 -15.36 5.18 9.96
CA ARG A 38 -15.27 5.52 8.53
C ARG A 38 -16.52 6.24 8.07
N GLU A 39 -17.68 5.78 8.51
CA GLU A 39 -18.97 6.43 8.24
C GLU A 39 -19.10 7.75 9.00
N PHE A 40 -18.63 7.80 10.25
CA PHE A 40 -18.70 8.99 11.09
C PHE A 40 -17.81 10.13 10.64
N CYS A 41 -16.63 9.84 10.12
CA CYS A 41 -15.68 10.85 9.66
C CYS A 41 -16.02 11.44 8.28
N ASP A 42 -17.16 11.02 7.68
CA ASP A 42 -17.61 11.45 6.35
C ASP A 42 -16.50 11.35 5.29
N ILE A 43 -15.63 10.35 5.44
CA ILE A 43 -14.62 10.03 4.45
C ILE A 43 -15.36 9.30 3.31
N GLN A 44 -16.17 10.06 2.60
CA GLN A 44 -16.66 9.65 1.29
C GLN A 44 -15.48 9.76 0.33
N LEU A 45 -14.72 8.68 0.24
CA LEU A 45 -13.85 8.50 -0.92
C LEU A 45 -14.79 8.45 -2.13
N PRO A 46 -14.62 9.36 -3.12
CA PRO A 46 -15.47 9.37 -4.31
C PRO A 46 -15.40 7.99 -4.96
N GLY A 47 -16.51 7.25 -4.95
CA GLY A 47 -16.64 6.01 -5.69
C GLY A 47 -16.78 4.72 -4.88
N THR A 48 -17.04 4.75 -3.57
CA THR A 48 -17.40 3.53 -2.83
C THR A 48 -18.80 3.05 -3.18
N LYS A 49 -18.95 2.43 -4.35
CA LYS A 49 -19.78 1.24 -4.50
C LYS A 49 -19.21 0.21 -3.52
N LEU A 50 -20.09 -0.58 -2.87
CA LEU A 50 -19.75 -1.75 -2.07
C LEU A 50 -18.45 -2.36 -2.60
N GLN A 51 -17.32 -2.07 -1.92
CA GLN A 51 -16.06 -2.69 -2.28
C GLN A 51 -16.24 -4.16 -1.94
N GLU A 52 -16.22 -5.02 -2.96
CA GLU A 52 -15.82 -6.41 -2.76
C GLU A 52 -14.59 -6.34 -1.86
N GLU A 53 -14.63 -7.00 -0.73
CA GLU A 53 -13.51 -7.00 0.22
C GLU A 53 -12.26 -7.38 -0.59
N PHE A 54 -11.30 -6.46 -0.64
CA PHE A 54 -10.08 -6.68 -1.41
C PHE A 54 -9.29 -7.76 -0.67
N ASP A 55 -9.28 -8.95 -1.24
CA ASP A 55 -8.56 -10.10 -0.72
C ASP A 55 -7.12 -10.08 -1.25
N ASP A 56 -6.19 -9.66 -0.41
CA ASP A 56 -4.77 -9.55 -0.76
C ASP A 56 -4.22 -10.90 -1.29
N ASP A 57 -4.68 -12.02 -0.75
CA ASP A 57 -4.21 -13.36 -1.12
C ASP A 57 -4.52 -13.73 -2.59
N LEU A 58 -5.59 -13.16 -3.16
CA LEU A 58 -5.93 -13.39 -4.58
C LEU A 58 -4.94 -12.76 -5.56
N PHE A 59 -4.20 -11.76 -5.09
CA PHE A 59 -3.25 -11.01 -5.90
C PHE A 59 -1.81 -11.42 -5.64
N GLU A 60 -1.52 -12.10 -4.53
CA GLU A 60 -0.18 -12.55 -4.19
C GLU A 60 0.22 -13.83 -4.93
N LEU A 61 1.45 -13.85 -5.40
CA LEU A 61 2.12 -15.04 -5.94
C LEU A 61 3.42 -15.25 -5.17
N SER A 62 3.72 -16.50 -4.83
CA SER A 62 5.05 -16.86 -4.34
C SER A 62 6.13 -16.59 -5.39
N PRO A 63 7.42 -16.46 -5.03
CA PRO A 63 8.48 -16.15 -6.00
C PRO A 63 8.53 -17.13 -7.18
N LEU A 64 8.34 -18.40 -6.96
CA LEU A 64 8.35 -19.42 -8.01
C LEU A 64 7.12 -19.32 -8.93
N GLU A 65 5.93 -19.06 -8.38
CA GLU A 65 4.71 -18.84 -9.15
C GLU A 65 4.81 -17.53 -9.95
N PHE A 66 5.37 -16.49 -9.35
CA PHE A 66 5.58 -15.19 -9.98
C PHE A 66 6.53 -15.31 -11.18
N LYS A 67 7.65 -16.03 -11.02
CA LYS A 67 8.59 -16.35 -12.12
C LYS A 67 7.88 -17.09 -13.26
N THR A 68 7.16 -18.16 -12.91
CA THR A 68 6.43 -18.95 -13.90
C THR A 68 5.40 -18.10 -14.66
N ALA A 69 4.69 -17.24 -13.95
CA ALA A 69 3.68 -16.37 -14.54
C ALA A 69 4.30 -15.30 -15.48
N LEU A 70 5.48 -14.77 -15.13
CA LEU A 70 6.23 -13.86 -16.02
C LEU A 70 6.72 -14.58 -17.28
N GLU A 71 7.25 -15.77 -17.17
CA GLU A 71 7.69 -16.59 -18.32
C GLU A 71 6.54 -16.93 -19.26
N GLN A 72 5.34 -17.18 -18.72
CA GLN A 72 4.14 -17.47 -19.51
C GLN A 72 3.53 -16.22 -20.15
N ASN A 73 3.83 -15.04 -19.64
CA ASN A 73 3.29 -13.79 -20.13
C ASN A 73 4.38 -12.76 -20.43
N PRO A 74 5.16 -12.92 -21.52
CA PRO A 74 6.30 -12.06 -21.84
C PRO A 74 5.89 -10.62 -22.22
N LYS A 75 4.60 -10.33 -22.34
CA LYS A 75 4.07 -8.98 -22.60
C LYS A 75 3.63 -8.27 -21.32
N ALA A 76 3.69 -8.93 -20.17
CA ALA A 76 3.35 -8.33 -18.90
C ALA A 76 4.33 -7.19 -18.55
N PHE A 77 3.79 -6.16 -17.90
CA PHE A 77 4.62 -5.15 -17.27
C PHE A 77 5.11 -5.66 -15.93
N LEU A 78 6.42 -5.78 -15.77
CA LEU A 78 7.05 -6.00 -14.47
C LEU A 78 7.44 -4.65 -13.89
N VAL A 79 6.93 -4.32 -12.72
CA VAL A 79 7.07 -2.99 -12.11
C VAL A 79 7.71 -3.10 -10.74
N ASP A 80 8.84 -2.42 -10.58
CA ASP A 80 9.46 -2.19 -9.28
C ASP A 80 8.97 -0.86 -8.71
N VAL A 81 8.38 -0.88 -7.53
CA VAL A 81 7.88 0.32 -6.87
C VAL A 81 8.81 0.83 -5.76
N ARG A 82 10.03 0.31 -5.69
CA ARG A 82 11.06 0.79 -4.76
C ARG A 82 11.62 2.14 -5.21
N GLU A 83 12.46 2.71 -4.38
CA GLU A 83 13.14 3.96 -4.71
C GLU A 83 14.40 3.72 -5.56
N GLN A 84 14.89 4.76 -6.23
CA GLN A 84 16.05 4.68 -7.12
C GLN A 84 17.28 4.08 -6.43
N TYR A 85 17.55 4.46 -5.18
CA TYR A 85 18.72 3.95 -4.45
C TYR A 85 18.63 2.45 -4.14
N GLU A 86 17.43 1.87 -4.03
CA GLU A 86 17.21 0.44 -3.88
C GLU A 86 17.40 -0.29 -5.22
N TRP A 87 16.92 0.31 -6.31
CA TRP A 87 17.09 -0.18 -7.67
C TRP A 87 18.57 -0.26 -8.09
N ASP A 88 19.38 0.73 -7.70
CA ASP A 88 20.81 0.79 -8.04
C ASP A 88 21.62 -0.35 -7.38
N ILE A 89 21.08 -1.02 -6.37
CA ILE A 89 21.71 -2.18 -5.71
C ILE A 89 21.40 -3.47 -6.48
N CYS A 90 20.14 -3.73 -6.74
CA CYS A 90 19.69 -4.91 -7.49
C CYS A 90 18.26 -4.68 -8.02
N TYR A 91 17.88 -5.42 -9.05
CA TYR A 91 16.52 -5.42 -9.61
C TYR A 91 16.26 -6.72 -10.35
N ILE A 92 15.00 -7.08 -10.56
CA ILE A 92 14.62 -8.22 -11.39
C ILE A 92 14.71 -7.80 -12.87
N GLU A 93 15.41 -8.56 -13.69
CA GLU A 93 15.62 -8.24 -15.10
C GLU A 93 14.29 -8.06 -15.85
N GLY A 94 14.22 -7.03 -16.69
CA GLY A 94 13.01 -6.64 -17.43
C GLY A 94 12.02 -5.77 -16.66
N ALA A 95 12.31 -5.45 -15.40
CA ALA A 95 11.46 -4.57 -14.62
C ALA A 95 11.60 -3.11 -15.04
N ARG A 96 10.51 -2.34 -14.84
CA ARG A 96 10.46 -0.90 -14.96
C ARG A 96 10.34 -0.28 -13.58
N LEU A 97 11.20 0.66 -13.25
CA LEU A 97 11.12 1.39 -11.98
C LEU A 97 10.03 2.46 -12.04
N LEU A 98 9.09 2.38 -11.10
CA LEU A 98 8.04 3.38 -10.84
C LEU A 98 7.93 3.57 -9.32
N PRO A 99 8.74 4.45 -8.72
CA PRO A 99 8.82 4.61 -7.27
C PRO A 99 7.46 4.92 -6.64
N SER A 100 7.12 4.22 -5.56
CA SER A 100 5.84 4.40 -4.85
C SER A 100 5.65 5.81 -4.30
N SER A 101 6.73 6.52 -4.00
CA SER A 101 6.70 7.93 -3.56
C SER A 101 6.20 8.92 -4.61
N LEU A 102 6.30 8.55 -5.90
CA LEU A 102 5.92 9.37 -7.06
C LEU A 102 4.84 8.70 -7.92
N PHE A 103 4.30 7.58 -7.45
CA PHE A 103 3.39 6.78 -8.23
C PHE A 103 2.02 7.48 -8.38
N ASP A 104 1.54 7.53 -9.61
CA ASP A 104 0.19 7.98 -9.96
C ASP A 104 -0.32 7.08 -11.10
N PRO A 105 -1.42 6.35 -10.88
CA PRO A 105 -2.01 5.50 -11.91
C PRO A 105 -2.28 6.22 -13.24
N ALA A 106 -2.64 7.51 -13.20
CA ALA A 106 -2.98 8.28 -14.39
C ALA A 106 -1.77 8.63 -15.26
N THR A 107 -0.59 8.75 -14.63
CA THR A 107 0.65 9.15 -15.32
C THR A 107 1.66 8.00 -15.47
N SER A 108 1.36 6.83 -14.92
CA SER A 108 2.25 5.65 -14.92
C SER A 108 2.60 5.15 -16.33
N GLY A 109 1.74 5.43 -17.32
CA GLY A 109 1.86 4.92 -18.68
C GLY A 109 1.63 3.40 -18.79
N LEU A 110 0.94 2.81 -17.81
CA LEU A 110 0.52 1.42 -17.83
C LEU A 110 -0.81 1.28 -18.57
N ASP A 111 -0.96 0.21 -19.32
CA ASP A 111 -2.23 -0.13 -19.99
C ASP A 111 -3.15 -0.87 -19.01
N LYS A 112 -4.39 -0.43 -18.88
CA LYS A 112 -5.39 -1.00 -17.97
C LYS A 112 -5.76 -2.45 -18.24
N ASP A 113 -5.65 -2.86 -19.48
CA ASP A 113 -5.97 -4.23 -19.92
C ASP A 113 -4.73 -5.15 -19.91
N ALA A 114 -3.56 -4.60 -19.74
CA ALA A 114 -2.32 -5.38 -19.65
C ALA A 114 -2.20 -6.11 -18.31
N SER A 115 -1.44 -7.19 -18.30
CA SER A 115 -1.02 -7.86 -17.06
C SER A 115 0.12 -7.07 -16.42
N ILE A 116 -0.04 -6.72 -15.15
CA ILE A 116 0.93 -5.94 -14.39
C ILE A 116 1.35 -6.73 -13.15
N TYR A 117 2.63 -6.97 -13.06
CA TYR A 117 3.28 -7.67 -11.97
C TYR A 117 4.10 -6.68 -11.16
N LEU A 118 3.79 -6.54 -9.87
CA LEU A 118 4.41 -5.55 -9.01
C LEU A 118 5.26 -6.22 -7.94
N TYR A 119 6.37 -5.57 -7.61
CA TYR A 119 7.15 -5.94 -6.45
C TYR A 119 7.76 -4.72 -5.77
N CYS A 120 8.11 -4.89 -4.51
CA CYS A 120 8.96 -3.99 -3.75
C CYS A 120 9.95 -4.81 -2.92
N TYR A 121 10.48 -4.27 -1.83
CA TYR A 121 11.42 -5.03 -1.00
C TYR A 121 10.75 -6.24 -0.33
N LYS A 122 9.61 -6.07 0.37
CA LYS A 122 8.90 -7.15 1.10
C LYS A 122 7.42 -7.36 0.68
N GLY A 123 6.98 -6.78 -0.43
CA GLY A 123 5.62 -6.96 -0.95
C GLY A 123 4.58 -5.96 -0.42
N GLN A 124 4.85 -5.19 0.63
CA GLN A 124 3.85 -4.28 1.24
C GLN A 124 3.61 -3.00 0.43
N ARG A 125 4.68 -2.31 -0.01
CA ARG A 125 4.56 -1.10 -0.84
C ARG A 125 3.91 -1.41 -2.19
N SER A 126 4.29 -2.53 -2.79
CA SER A 126 3.72 -2.98 -4.06
C SER A 126 2.26 -3.38 -3.92
N MET A 127 1.84 -3.96 -2.80
CA MET A 127 0.43 -4.23 -2.51
C MET A 127 -0.38 -2.92 -2.36
N ALA A 128 0.18 -1.89 -1.73
CA ALA A 128 -0.48 -0.59 -1.66
C ALA A 128 -0.69 0.04 -3.05
N VAL A 129 0.35 0.05 -3.89
CA VAL A 129 0.27 0.52 -5.29
C VAL A 129 -0.72 -0.33 -6.11
N LEU A 130 -0.76 -1.64 -5.87
CA LEU A 130 -1.71 -2.54 -6.52
C LEU A 130 -3.16 -2.16 -6.19
N LYS A 131 -3.46 -1.83 -4.92
CA LYS A 131 -4.80 -1.36 -4.50
C LYS A 131 -5.18 -0.05 -5.18
N GLU A 132 -4.25 0.86 -5.37
CA GLU A 132 -4.48 2.11 -6.12
C GLU A 132 -4.79 1.83 -7.59
N LEU A 133 -4.02 0.94 -8.23
CA LEU A 133 -4.28 0.51 -9.61
C LEU A 133 -5.65 -0.17 -9.74
N TRP A 134 -5.99 -1.07 -8.81
CA TRP A 134 -7.29 -1.73 -8.78
C TRP A 134 -8.42 -0.70 -8.68
N GLY A 135 -8.32 0.26 -7.76
CA GLY A 135 -9.26 1.37 -7.63
C GLY A 135 -9.37 2.24 -8.88
N ALA A 136 -8.29 2.36 -9.67
CA ALA A 136 -8.25 3.05 -10.95
C ALA A 136 -8.77 2.21 -12.15
N GLY A 137 -9.21 0.96 -11.89
CA GLY A 137 -9.87 0.08 -12.87
C GLY A 137 -8.93 -0.86 -13.64
N TYR A 138 -7.70 -1.04 -13.20
CA TYR A 138 -6.81 -2.09 -13.73
C TYR A 138 -7.27 -3.46 -13.26
N LYS A 139 -7.21 -4.49 -14.11
CA LYS A 139 -7.83 -5.78 -13.83
C LYS A 139 -6.85 -6.92 -13.57
N ASN A 140 -5.75 -6.94 -14.29
CA ASN A 140 -4.82 -8.07 -14.32
C ASN A 140 -3.57 -7.74 -13.51
N LEU A 141 -3.72 -7.73 -12.17
CA LEU A 141 -2.68 -7.32 -11.24
C LEU A 141 -2.18 -8.53 -10.44
N LYS A 142 -0.87 -8.60 -10.20
CA LYS A 142 -0.25 -9.56 -9.30
C LYS A 142 0.86 -8.89 -8.48
N ASN A 143 1.01 -9.35 -7.25
CA ASN A 143 2.02 -8.90 -6.30
C ASN A 143 2.98 -10.03 -5.98
N LEU A 144 4.28 -9.74 -5.92
CA LEU A 144 5.28 -10.68 -5.47
C LEU A 144 5.26 -10.78 -3.94
N LYS A 145 4.83 -11.92 -3.44
CA LYS A 145 4.83 -12.23 -2.00
C LYS A 145 6.26 -12.22 -1.47
N GLY A 146 6.47 -11.51 -0.37
CA GLY A 146 7.81 -11.35 0.21
C GLY A 146 8.75 -10.42 -0.56
N GLY A 147 8.34 -9.93 -1.74
CA GLY A 147 9.10 -8.97 -2.54
C GLY A 147 10.42 -9.53 -3.08
N ILE A 148 11.32 -8.61 -3.47
CA ILE A 148 12.65 -8.97 -4.02
C ILE A 148 13.54 -9.65 -2.98
N ASP A 149 13.30 -9.43 -1.69
CA ASP A 149 14.00 -10.10 -0.59
C ASP A 149 13.80 -11.62 -0.66
N LEU A 150 12.55 -12.08 -0.71
CA LEU A 150 12.23 -13.51 -0.83
C LEU A 150 12.55 -14.05 -2.25
N TRP A 151 12.45 -13.23 -3.28
CA TRP A 151 12.88 -13.57 -4.63
C TRP A 151 14.36 -13.92 -4.69
N ALA A 152 15.22 -13.12 -4.04
CA ALA A 152 16.65 -13.41 -3.97
C ALA A 152 16.96 -14.71 -3.26
N GLU A 153 16.16 -15.07 -2.23
CA GLU A 153 16.36 -16.33 -1.51
C GLU A 153 15.94 -17.57 -2.33
N GLU A 154 14.80 -17.49 -3.02
CA GLU A 154 14.17 -18.68 -3.63
C GLU A 154 14.44 -18.82 -5.13
N VAL A 155 14.72 -17.74 -5.84
CA VAL A 155 14.78 -17.70 -7.32
C VAL A 155 16.14 -17.29 -7.85
N ASP A 156 16.79 -16.33 -7.23
CA ASP A 156 18.07 -15.77 -7.66
C ASP A 156 19.03 -15.56 -6.48
N PRO A 157 19.63 -16.63 -5.95
CA PRO A 157 20.54 -16.56 -4.78
C PRO A 157 21.81 -15.73 -5.01
N ASP A 158 22.14 -15.42 -6.26
CA ASP A 158 23.30 -14.58 -6.61
C ASP A 158 22.96 -13.06 -6.57
N MET A 159 21.68 -12.71 -6.40
CA MET A 159 21.24 -11.32 -6.30
C MET A 159 21.73 -10.67 -5.00
N PRO A 160 22.32 -9.46 -5.06
CA PRO A 160 22.70 -8.72 -3.86
C PRO A 160 21.51 -8.46 -2.93
N GLN A 161 21.67 -8.79 -1.63
CA GLN A 161 20.71 -8.48 -0.58
C GLN A 161 21.17 -7.28 0.25
N TYR A 162 20.25 -6.53 0.84
CA TYR A 162 20.52 -5.33 1.62
C TYR A 162 19.52 -5.13 2.76
#